data_950cfab7844b4252b57195e9f41e14f4
#
_entry.id   950cfab7844b4252b57195e9f41e14f4
#
_cell.length_a   1.000
_cell.length_b   1.000
_cell.length_c   1.000
_cell.angle_alpha   90.00
_cell.angle_beta   90.00
_cell.angle_gamma   90.00
#
_symmetry.space_group_name_H-M   'P 1'
#
loop_
_entity.id
_entity.type
_entity.pdbx_description
1 polymer ?
#
loop_
_entity_poly.entity_id
_entity_poly.type
_entity_poly.pdbx_seq_one_letter_code
_entity_poly.pdbx_strand_id
1 'polypeptide(L)'
;VALYSYPSPNHNNLAVTLWEHEHLTSVAAPDGVFGTANDPPVIYGDGTGGLTVWVRANIRGRIRGSVWGVSDDPYGVSLSPNNTSNPRVDLVVARLNRSNDYTVELAAIQGTPASNPTPPSPVRQITDIGVYDLPLGMVRVDPGATAITADKVTQAHWWITPTGLIHSKSSTTRPPHEEGLLIWESGRLLLSSGGTWRQLWEDTGWVSGTFGAGWGSPQSGVIHARRKNGHVYCRIYLPRTGGDLSPATDSTLGMLPSGFAPDRIHWIVGFSDRQQIARIRVETDGRLILLNHGGIRKNEVLSVTLTSWPVA
;
A
#
# COMPACT_ATOMS: atom_id res chain seq x y z
N VAL A 1 39.51 23.77 0.96
CA VAL A 1 38.74 22.59 1.42
C VAL A 1 39.71 21.44 1.48
N ALA A 2 39.95 20.88 2.67
CA ALA A 2 40.81 19.71 2.80
C ALA A 2 39.98 18.45 2.46
N LEU A 3 40.52 17.56 1.63
CA LEU A 3 39.97 16.23 1.40
C LEU A 3 40.18 15.41 2.69
N TYR A 4 39.13 14.78 3.20
CA TYR A 4 39.20 13.84 4.30
C TYR A 4 38.44 12.55 3.96
N SER A 5 38.78 11.46 4.62
CA SER A 5 38.12 10.18 4.48
C SER A 5 37.97 9.49 5.82
N TYR A 6 36.89 8.70 5.95
CA TYR A 6 36.58 7.90 7.14
C TYR A 6 35.97 6.55 6.73
N PRO A 7 36.02 5.50 7.57
CA PRO A 7 36.76 5.45 8.83
C PRO A 7 38.26 5.47 8.59
N SER A 8 39.00 6.25 9.40
CA SER A 8 40.44 6.29 9.36
C SER A 8 40.99 5.54 10.57
N PRO A 9 41.41 4.29 10.44
CA PRO A 9 41.97 3.57 11.57
C PRO A 9 43.29 4.24 12.02
N ASN A 10 43.32 4.72 13.25
CA ASN A 10 44.50 5.21 13.91
C ASN A 10 45.25 6.41 13.26
N HIS A 11 44.61 7.18 12.42
CA HIS A 11 45.18 8.38 11.91
C HIS A 11 44.87 9.57 12.85
N ASN A 12 45.85 10.09 13.55
CA ASN A 12 45.76 11.24 14.46
C ASN A 12 44.81 11.08 15.67
N ASN A 13 44.53 9.87 16.16
CA ASN A 13 43.61 9.61 17.26
C ASN A 13 42.19 10.16 17.04
N LEU A 14 41.78 10.33 15.79
CA LEU A 14 40.43 10.77 15.46
C LEU A 14 39.47 9.59 15.57
N ALA A 15 38.56 9.67 16.53
CA ALA A 15 37.36 8.80 16.53
C ALA A 15 36.43 9.21 15.41
N VAL A 16 35.72 8.24 14.85
CA VAL A 16 34.59 8.52 13.92
C VAL A 16 33.54 9.31 14.71
N THR A 17 33.17 10.48 14.22
CA THR A 17 32.13 11.30 14.83
C THR A 17 30.75 10.64 14.59
N LEU A 18 29.74 11.01 15.36
CA LEU A 18 28.37 10.53 15.15
C LEU A 18 27.84 10.90 13.76
N TRP A 19 28.22 12.06 13.25
CA TRP A 19 27.89 12.51 11.90
C TRP A 19 28.52 11.63 10.81
N GLU A 20 29.79 11.31 10.93
CA GLU A 20 30.50 10.41 10.01
C GLU A 20 29.94 8.99 10.09
N HIS A 21 29.60 8.53 11.31
CA HIS A 21 28.94 7.23 11.51
C HIS A 21 27.57 7.21 10.81
N GLU A 22 26.77 8.26 10.94
CA GLU A 22 25.48 8.39 10.21
C GLU A 22 25.69 8.26 8.69
N HIS A 23 26.68 8.94 8.13
CA HIS A 23 27.00 8.85 6.71
C HIS A 23 27.33 7.43 6.26
N LEU A 24 28.17 6.73 7.03
CA LEU A 24 28.53 5.34 6.73
C LEU A 24 27.34 4.39 6.80
N THR A 25 26.48 4.58 7.78
CA THR A 25 25.38 3.63 8.05
C THR A 25 24.11 3.95 7.27
N SER A 26 23.84 5.22 6.97
CA SER A 26 22.62 5.62 6.24
C SER A 26 22.58 5.13 4.79
N VAL A 27 23.74 4.94 4.16
CA VAL A 27 23.83 4.39 2.80
C VAL A 27 23.68 2.87 2.75
N ALA A 28 23.85 2.19 3.89
CA ALA A 28 23.83 0.73 3.94
C ALA A 28 22.41 0.12 3.95
N ALA A 29 21.42 0.86 4.42
CA ALA A 29 20.03 0.40 4.44
C ALA A 29 19.06 1.59 4.60
N PRO A 30 17.82 1.47 4.08
CA PRO A 30 16.81 2.52 4.14
C PRO A 30 16.32 2.79 5.57
N ASP A 31 15.74 3.97 5.78
CA ASP A 31 14.97 4.32 6.98
C ASP A 31 13.62 3.61 6.97
N GLY A 32 13.03 3.37 8.14
CA GLY A 32 11.70 2.78 8.29
C GLY A 32 11.52 2.00 9.59
N VAL A 33 10.38 1.35 9.72
CA VAL A 33 10.05 0.47 10.85
C VAL A 33 10.34 -0.97 10.46
N PHE A 34 11.00 -1.74 11.33
CA PHE A 34 11.29 -3.15 11.06
C PHE A 34 10.00 -3.98 11.09
N GLY A 35 9.78 -4.75 10.03
CA GLY A 35 8.61 -5.60 9.90
C GLY A 35 8.11 -5.72 8.47
N THR A 36 6.82 -6.03 8.34
CA THR A 36 6.13 -6.22 7.07
C THR A 36 4.78 -5.49 7.08
N ALA A 37 4.20 -5.28 5.90
CA ALA A 37 2.89 -4.65 5.75
C ALA A 37 1.73 -5.44 6.40
N ASN A 38 1.96 -6.70 6.79
CA ASN A 38 0.99 -7.54 7.49
C ASN A 38 1.05 -7.40 9.01
N ASP A 39 2.07 -6.71 9.54
CA ASP A 39 2.19 -6.50 10.97
C ASP A 39 1.13 -5.52 11.49
N PRO A 40 0.77 -5.61 12.76
CA PRO A 40 -0.17 -4.69 13.37
C PRO A 40 0.28 -3.23 13.26
N PRO A 41 -0.65 -2.26 13.33
CA PRO A 41 -0.34 -0.83 13.30
C PRO A 41 0.76 -0.44 14.28
N VAL A 42 1.66 0.47 13.87
CA VAL A 42 2.75 0.98 14.73
C VAL A 42 2.20 1.93 15.78
N ILE A 43 1.26 2.79 15.40
CA ILE A 43 0.60 3.73 16.32
C ILE A 43 -0.90 3.45 16.40
N TYR A 44 -1.49 3.71 17.57
CA TYR A 44 -2.91 3.52 17.80
C TYR A 44 -3.46 4.47 18.86
N GLY A 45 -4.77 4.71 18.83
CA GLY A 45 -5.53 5.38 19.87
C GLY A 45 -6.42 4.36 20.57
N ASP A 46 -6.49 4.40 21.89
CA ASP A 46 -7.28 3.46 22.70
C ASP A 46 -8.53 4.09 23.31
N GLY A 47 -8.68 5.42 23.19
CA GLY A 47 -9.80 6.16 23.75
C GLY A 47 -9.75 6.38 25.26
N THR A 48 -8.71 5.90 25.96
CA THR A 48 -8.65 5.90 27.44
C THR A 48 -7.58 6.82 28.01
N GLY A 49 -6.52 7.07 27.29
CA GLY A 49 -5.32 7.77 27.76
C GLY A 49 -5.35 9.29 27.62
N GLY A 50 -6.52 9.92 27.48
CA GLY A 50 -6.60 11.35 27.20
C GLY A 50 -6.15 11.66 25.75
N LEU A 51 -5.56 12.85 25.52
CA LEU A 51 -5.03 13.24 24.22
C LEU A 51 -3.64 12.59 24.00
N THR A 52 -3.61 11.27 24.06
CA THR A 52 -2.40 10.47 23.89
C THR A 52 -2.60 9.49 22.74
N VAL A 53 -1.61 9.40 21.87
CA VAL A 53 -1.48 8.33 20.88
C VAL A 53 -0.35 7.41 21.30
N TRP A 54 -0.57 6.12 21.18
CA TRP A 54 0.37 5.12 21.65
C TRP A 54 1.21 4.58 20.49
N VAL A 55 2.52 4.48 20.71
CA VAL A 55 3.41 3.69 19.86
C VAL A 55 3.50 2.30 20.48
N ARG A 56 3.24 1.28 19.68
CA ARG A 56 3.16 -0.12 20.13
C ARG A 56 4.48 -0.59 20.78
N ALA A 57 4.36 -1.41 21.81
CA ALA A 57 5.49 -2.10 22.41
C ALA A 57 6.24 -3.00 21.42
N ASN A 58 7.50 -3.26 21.69
CA ASN A 58 8.38 -4.16 20.91
C ASN A 58 8.55 -3.73 19.44
N ILE A 59 8.31 -2.46 19.13
CA ILE A 59 8.60 -1.85 17.84
C ILE A 59 10.05 -1.41 17.79
N ARG A 60 10.66 -1.62 16.64
CA ARG A 60 11.99 -1.10 16.33
C ARG A 60 12.00 -0.49 14.95
N GLY A 61 12.90 0.43 14.71
CA GLY A 61 13.06 1.06 13.42
C GLY A 61 14.44 1.65 13.23
N ARG A 62 14.68 2.15 12.04
CA ARG A 62 15.92 2.79 11.65
C ARG A 62 15.64 4.18 11.13
N ILE A 63 16.49 5.12 11.47
CA ILE A 63 16.47 6.50 11.02
C ILE A 63 17.89 6.99 10.82
N ARG A 64 18.26 7.31 9.59
CA ARG A 64 19.60 7.80 9.24
C ARG A 64 20.74 6.94 9.82
N GLY A 65 20.58 5.60 9.76
CA GLY A 65 21.56 4.67 10.31
C GLY A 65 21.46 4.41 11.80
N SER A 66 20.78 5.27 12.58
CA SER A 66 20.49 5.03 13.99
C SER A 66 19.32 4.07 14.13
N VAL A 67 19.39 3.16 15.11
CA VAL A 67 18.29 2.26 15.47
C VAL A 67 17.58 2.83 16.69
N TRP A 68 16.26 2.85 16.64
CA TRP A 68 15.39 3.25 17.74
C TRP A 68 14.38 2.13 18.05
N GLY A 69 13.73 2.20 19.20
CA GLY A 69 12.69 1.22 19.53
C GLY A 69 11.93 1.57 20.79
N VAL A 70 10.78 0.92 20.94
CA VAL A 70 9.94 0.90 22.14
C VAL A 70 10.06 -0.49 22.75
N SER A 71 10.34 -0.57 24.05
CA SER A 71 10.50 -1.82 24.78
C SER A 71 9.14 -2.51 25.06
N ASP A 72 9.02 -3.18 26.19
CA ASP A 72 7.90 -4.08 26.49
C ASP A 72 6.56 -3.36 26.74
N ASP A 73 6.61 -2.07 27.11
CA ASP A 73 5.41 -1.25 27.32
C ASP A 73 5.22 -0.26 26.15
N PRO A 74 3.96 0.01 25.73
CA PRO A 74 3.68 1.04 24.74
C PRO A 74 4.16 2.42 25.20
N TYR A 75 4.64 3.23 24.27
CA TYR A 75 5.08 4.59 24.53
C TYR A 75 3.99 5.60 24.16
N GLY A 76 3.55 6.41 25.12
CA GLY A 76 2.55 7.45 24.90
C GLY A 76 3.14 8.75 24.38
N VAL A 77 2.64 9.23 23.23
CA VAL A 77 2.93 10.55 22.69
C VAL A 77 1.74 11.47 22.96
N SER A 78 1.96 12.49 23.80
CA SER A 78 0.91 13.44 24.17
C SER A 78 0.66 14.46 23.05
N LEU A 79 -0.61 14.79 22.80
CA LEU A 79 -1.04 15.79 21.84
C LEU A 79 -1.61 17.00 22.58
N SER A 80 -1.43 18.20 22.04
CA SER A 80 -2.02 19.41 22.59
C SER A 80 -3.55 19.42 22.42
N PRO A 81 -4.33 20.00 23.34
CA PRO A 81 -5.75 20.22 23.17
C PRO A 81 -6.07 21.04 21.90
N ASN A 82 -7.20 20.75 21.28
CA ASN A 82 -7.72 21.55 20.16
C ASN A 82 -8.91 22.40 20.63
N ASN A 83 -8.62 23.62 21.03
CA ASN A 83 -9.62 24.57 21.53
C ASN A 83 -10.23 25.44 20.42
N THR A 84 -10.01 25.09 19.15
CA THR A 84 -10.59 25.80 17.99
C THR A 84 -11.89 25.17 17.55
N SER A 85 -12.60 25.79 16.61
CA SER A 85 -13.82 25.23 16.01
C SER A 85 -13.56 24.25 14.86
N ASN A 86 -12.32 24.14 14.40
CA ASN A 86 -11.95 23.29 13.27
C ASN A 86 -11.09 22.11 13.73
N PRO A 87 -11.21 20.93 13.12
CA PRO A 87 -10.30 19.82 13.36
C PRO A 87 -8.88 20.16 12.87
N ARG A 88 -7.87 19.47 13.41
CA ARG A 88 -6.50 19.47 12.89
C ARG A 88 -6.00 18.04 12.74
N VAL A 89 -4.92 17.86 11.96
CA VAL A 89 -4.20 16.60 11.83
C VAL A 89 -2.77 16.80 12.29
N ASP A 90 -2.38 16.10 13.36
CA ASP A 90 -1.02 16.09 13.88
C ASP A 90 -0.23 14.93 13.26
N LEU A 91 1.09 15.09 13.10
CA LEU A 91 1.99 14.06 12.58
C LEU A 91 2.85 13.50 13.71
N VAL A 92 2.74 12.19 13.97
CA VAL A 92 3.59 11.48 14.92
C VAL A 92 4.82 10.97 14.20
N VAL A 93 5.99 11.20 14.77
CA VAL A 93 7.30 10.91 14.16
C VAL A 93 8.25 10.24 15.14
N ALA A 94 9.16 9.42 14.60
CA ALA A 94 10.43 9.18 15.27
C ALA A 94 11.41 10.27 14.77
N ARG A 95 11.96 11.06 15.67
CA ARG A 95 12.78 12.24 15.40
C ARG A 95 14.22 12.02 15.81
N LEU A 96 15.13 12.00 14.86
CA LEU A 96 16.55 12.10 15.13
C LEU A 96 16.91 13.56 15.38
N ASN A 97 17.39 13.86 16.58
CA ASN A 97 17.85 15.20 16.97
C ASN A 97 19.37 15.19 17.13
N ARG A 98 20.09 15.72 16.14
CA ARG A 98 21.56 15.73 16.14
C ARG A 98 22.14 16.75 17.11
N SER A 99 21.39 17.81 17.41
CA SER A 99 21.79 18.81 18.42
C SER A 99 21.63 18.30 19.85
N ASN A 100 20.92 17.19 20.06
CA ASN A 100 20.73 16.56 21.36
C ASN A 100 21.37 15.16 21.37
N ASP A 101 22.69 15.11 21.27
CA ASP A 101 23.52 13.90 21.33
C ASP A 101 23.06 12.77 20.38
N TYR A 102 22.54 13.12 19.20
CA TYR A 102 22.03 12.15 18.24
C TYR A 102 20.96 11.21 18.79
N THR A 103 20.15 11.71 19.71
CA THR A 103 19.05 10.92 20.27
C THR A 103 17.88 10.79 19.29
N VAL A 104 17.19 9.67 19.35
CA VAL A 104 15.89 9.49 18.65
C VAL A 104 14.77 9.56 19.69
N GLU A 105 13.87 10.50 19.51
CA GLU A 105 12.68 10.70 20.34
C GLU A 105 11.38 10.43 19.55
N LEU A 106 10.31 10.06 20.25
CA LEU A 106 8.97 9.98 19.67
C LEU A 106 8.25 11.29 19.98
N ALA A 107 7.82 11.99 18.94
CA ALA A 107 7.25 13.33 19.04
C ALA A 107 6.02 13.50 18.16
N ALA A 108 5.21 14.50 18.47
CA ALA A 108 4.11 14.93 17.60
C ALA A 108 4.39 16.33 17.04
N ILE A 109 4.23 16.49 15.74
CA ILE A 109 4.25 17.79 15.05
C ILE A 109 2.79 18.23 14.94
N GLN A 110 2.47 19.32 15.61
CA GLN A 110 1.11 19.86 15.62
C GLN A 110 0.73 20.44 14.25
N GLY A 111 -0.43 20.03 13.74
CA GLY A 111 -1.00 20.57 12.52
C GLY A 111 -1.74 21.89 12.71
N THR A 112 -2.17 22.47 11.63
CA THR A 112 -2.99 23.71 11.62
C THR A 112 -4.48 23.35 11.56
N PRO A 113 -5.32 23.87 12.47
CA PRO A 113 -6.77 23.67 12.42
C PRO A 113 -7.37 24.27 11.14
N ALA A 114 -8.17 23.47 10.41
CA ALA A 114 -8.87 23.88 9.21
C ALA A 114 -10.12 23.02 8.97
N SER A 115 -11.04 23.46 8.11
CA SER A 115 -12.22 22.65 7.73
C SER A 115 -11.82 21.33 7.06
N ASN A 116 -10.76 21.34 6.26
CA ASN A 116 -10.09 20.18 5.68
C ASN A 116 -8.61 20.20 6.08
N PRO A 117 -8.26 19.73 7.29
CA PRO A 117 -6.88 19.81 7.77
C PRO A 117 -5.98 18.83 7.03
N THR A 118 -4.78 19.28 6.70
CA THR A 118 -3.70 18.47 6.19
C THR A 118 -2.64 18.25 7.25
N PRO A 119 -1.95 17.11 7.28
CA PRO A 119 -0.83 16.90 8.20
C PRO A 119 0.31 17.85 7.89
N PRO A 120 1.10 18.26 8.90
CA PRO A 120 2.33 19.00 8.68
C PRO A 120 3.38 18.14 7.97
N SER A 121 4.30 18.80 7.27
CA SER A 121 5.43 18.11 6.64
C SER A 121 6.46 17.67 7.69
N PRO A 122 7.04 16.47 7.59
CA PRO A 122 8.16 16.06 8.43
C PRO A 122 9.40 16.90 8.12
N VAL A 123 10.19 17.21 9.14
CA VAL A 123 11.47 17.89 8.98
C VAL A 123 12.52 16.90 8.45
N ARG A 124 13.33 17.30 7.46
CA ARG A 124 14.32 16.43 6.82
C ARG A 124 15.64 17.16 6.59
N GLN A 125 16.21 17.68 7.66
CA GLN A 125 17.51 18.31 7.61
C GLN A 125 18.62 17.24 7.59
N ILE A 126 19.59 17.42 6.73
CA ILE A 126 20.75 16.52 6.56
C ILE A 126 22.06 17.25 6.93
N THR A 127 21.98 18.12 7.93
CA THR A 127 23.14 18.84 8.50
C THR A 127 23.56 18.18 9.81
N ASP A 128 24.76 18.42 10.24
CA ASP A 128 25.38 17.85 11.46
C ASP A 128 24.66 18.24 12.77
N ILE A 129 23.87 19.31 12.76
CA ILE A 129 23.07 19.80 13.90
C ILE A 129 21.55 19.77 13.63
N GLY A 130 21.13 19.22 12.50
CA GLY A 130 19.75 19.27 12.06
C GLY A 130 18.86 18.19 12.69
N VAL A 131 17.56 18.33 12.45
CA VAL A 131 16.53 17.38 12.85
C VAL A 131 16.07 16.58 11.63
N TYR A 132 15.85 15.28 11.80
CA TYR A 132 15.31 14.42 10.77
C TYR A 132 14.16 13.57 11.30
N ASP A 133 13.00 13.63 10.63
CA ASP A 133 11.77 12.96 11.04
C ASP A 133 11.45 11.75 10.16
N LEU A 134 11.19 10.62 10.78
CA LEU A 134 10.57 9.44 10.18
C LEU A 134 9.09 9.45 10.57
N PRO A 135 8.12 9.65 9.64
CA PRO A 135 6.71 9.58 9.93
C PRO A 135 6.29 8.20 10.44
N LEU A 136 5.50 8.17 11.52
CA LEU A 136 4.88 6.94 12.04
C LEU A 136 3.39 6.91 11.73
N GLY A 137 2.70 8.02 11.88
CA GLY A 137 1.28 8.12 11.56
C GLY A 137 0.71 9.51 11.76
N MET A 138 -0.53 9.70 11.32
CA MET A 138 -1.29 10.94 11.40
C MET A 138 -2.44 10.75 12.39
N VAL A 139 -2.73 11.79 13.17
CA VAL A 139 -3.77 11.76 14.19
C VAL A 139 -4.69 12.95 14.01
N ARG A 140 -5.97 12.67 13.76
CA ARG A 140 -7.00 13.70 13.71
C ARG A 140 -7.41 14.08 15.12
N VAL A 141 -7.30 15.38 15.46
CA VAL A 141 -7.72 15.95 16.73
C VAL A 141 -8.91 16.86 16.47
N ASP A 142 -10.11 16.36 16.81
CA ASP A 142 -11.35 17.13 16.64
C ASP A 142 -11.44 18.27 17.66
N PRO A 143 -12.28 19.30 17.42
CA PRO A 143 -12.53 20.37 18.40
C PRO A 143 -13.01 19.80 19.73
N GLY A 144 -12.40 20.22 20.84
CA GLY A 144 -12.78 19.80 22.18
C GLY A 144 -12.58 18.32 22.49
N ALA A 145 -11.83 17.58 21.63
CA ALA A 145 -11.50 16.19 21.91
C ALA A 145 -10.76 16.03 23.23
N THR A 146 -11.15 15.03 24.01
CA THR A 146 -10.53 14.67 25.30
C THR A 146 -9.80 13.34 25.26
N ALA A 147 -9.94 12.56 24.19
CA ALA A 147 -9.28 11.29 23.98
C ALA A 147 -9.04 11.05 22.48
N ILE A 148 -8.11 10.16 22.15
CA ILE A 148 -7.83 9.71 20.79
C ILE A 148 -8.29 8.26 20.64
N THR A 149 -9.26 8.04 19.76
CA THR A 149 -9.80 6.72 19.41
C THR A 149 -9.12 6.15 18.18
N ALA A 150 -9.25 4.84 17.95
CA ALA A 150 -8.57 4.14 16.87
C ALA A 150 -8.91 4.68 15.45
N ASP A 151 -10.15 5.13 15.25
CA ASP A 151 -10.64 5.71 13.98
C ASP A 151 -10.00 7.07 13.64
N LYS A 152 -9.40 7.74 14.62
CA LYS A 152 -8.69 9.01 14.43
C LYS A 152 -7.23 8.84 14.02
N VAL A 153 -6.73 7.61 13.99
CA VAL A 153 -5.31 7.31 13.72
C VAL A 153 -5.15 6.67 12.36
N THR A 154 -4.28 7.27 11.54
CA THR A 154 -3.90 6.74 10.22
C THR A 154 -2.41 6.47 10.18
N GLN A 155 -1.99 5.29 9.72
CA GLN A 155 -0.57 4.94 9.59
C GLN A 155 0.08 5.74 8.45
N ALA A 156 1.33 6.19 8.65
CA ALA A 156 2.11 6.93 7.65
C ALA A 156 3.52 6.38 7.47
N HIS A 157 3.89 5.33 8.23
CA HIS A 157 5.20 4.70 8.13
C HIS A 157 5.24 3.66 6.99
N TRP A 158 6.43 3.35 6.56
CA TRP A 158 6.73 2.18 5.73
C TRP A 158 7.57 1.17 6.52
N TRP A 159 7.49 -0.08 6.11
CA TRP A 159 8.22 -1.17 6.72
C TRP A 159 9.53 -1.44 5.99
N ILE A 160 10.55 -1.85 6.73
CA ILE A 160 11.79 -2.39 6.18
C ILE A 160 11.99 -3.83 6.65
N THR A 161 12.22 -4.72 5.70
CA THR A 161 12.49 -6.13 6.00
C THR A 161 13.94 -6.35 6.39
N PRO A 162 14.30 -7.49 7.00
CA PRO A 162 15.69 -7.84 7.26
C PRO A 162 16.59 -7.87 6.00
N THR A 163 15.99 -8.05 4.83
CA THR A 163 16.69 -8.02 3.54
C THR A 163 16.90 -6.61 2.98
N GLY A 164 16.43 -5.58 3.67
CA GLY A 164 16.55 -4.19 3.25
C GLY A 164 15.51 -3.72 2.23
N LEU A 165 14.59 -4.59 1.78
CA LEU A 165 13.49 -4.17 0.91
C LEU A 165 12.46 -3.38 1.70
N ILE A 166 12.07 -2.22 1.16
CA ILE A 166 11.02 -1.41 1.75
C ILE A 166 9.65 -1.99 1.38
N HIS A 167 8.80 -2.16 2.38
CA HIS A 167 7.41 -2.54 2.21
C HIS A 167 6.48 -1.38 2.54
N SER A 168 5.65 -0.99 1.58
CA SER A 168 4.56 -0.04 1.76
C SER A 168 3.22 -0.77 1.72
N LYS A 169 2.27 -0.33 2.53
CA LYS A 169 0.91 -0.86 2.52
C LYS A 169 0.05 -0.22 1.42
N SER A 170 0.31 1.05 1.15
CA SER A 170 -0.46 1.86 0.19
C SER A 170 0.35 3.07 -0.27
N SER A 171 -0.17 3.83 -1.22
CA SER A 171 0.46 5.07 -1.68
C SER A 171 0.69 6.11 -0.59
N THR A 172 -0.13 6.11 0.47
CA THR A 172 -0.01 7.04 1.60
C THR A 172 1.10 6.67 2.59
N THR A 173 1.60 5.44 2.52
CA THR A 173 2.67 4.93 3.39
C THR A 173 3.99 4.72 2.63
N ARG A 174 4.12 5.26 1.42
CA ARG A 174 5.36 5.21 0.67
C ARG A 174 6.42 6.13 1.29
N PRO A 175 7.70 5.75 1.23
CA PRO A 175 8.78 6.69 1.54
C PRO A 175 8.78 7.86 0.55
N PRO A 176 9.48 8.96 0.86
CA PRO A 176 9.76 10.00 -0.12
C PRO A 176 10.42 9.44 -1.38
N HIS A 177 10.25 10.14 -2.50
CA HIS A 177 10.94 9.79 -3.73
C HIS A 177 12.45 9.97 -3.57
N GLU A 178 13.18 8.89 -3.84
CA GLU A 178 14.63 8.89 -4.04
C GLU A 178 14.91 8.13 -5.34
N GLU A 179 15.70 8.69 -6.24
CA GLU A 179 15.97 8.09 -7.54
C GLU A 179 16.60 6.70 -7.38
N GLY A 180 16.02 5.71 -8.03
CA GLY A 180 16.45 4.31 -7.93
C GLY A 180 15.90 3.53 -6.74
N LEU A 181 15.13 4.15 -5.84
CA LEU A 181 14.55 3.45 -4.69
C LEU A 181 13.50 2.42 -5.14
N LEU A 182 13.64 1.20 -4.64
CA LEU A 182 12.71 0.10 -4.88
C LEU A 182 11.84 -0.15 -3.65
N ILE A 183 10.53 -0.32 -3.87
CA ILE A 183 9.59 -0.72 -2.82
C ILE A 183 8.67 -1.84 -3.28
N TRP A 184 8.25 -2.67 -2.32
CA TRP A 184 7.17 -3.63 -2.50
C TRP A 184 5.87 -3.06 -1.93
N GLU A 185 4.81 -3.00 -2.73
CA GLU A 185 3.51 -2.50 -2.31
C GLU A 185 2.39 -3.38 -2.83
N SER A 186 1.66 -4.03 -1.94
CA SER A 186 0.42 -4.77 -2.28
C SER A 186 0.55 -5.68 -3.51
N GLY A 187 1.61 -6.47 -3.59
CA GLY A 187 1.86 -7.39 -4.72
C GLY A 187 2.52 -6.74 -5.94
N ARG A 188 3.06 -5.51 -5.80
CA ARG A 188 3.74 -4.77 -6.88
C ARG A 188 5.15 -4.39 -6.47
N LEU A 189 6.08 -4.43 -7.40
CA LEU A 189 7.40 -3.83 -7.27
C LEU A 189 7.40 -2.48 -7.95
N LEU A 190 7.71 -1.43 -7.22
CA LEU A 190 7.73 -0.05 -7.71
C LEU A 190 9.15 0.51 -7.64
N LEU A 191 9.51 1.29 -8.66
CA LEU A 191 10.75 2.06 -8.74
C LEU A 191 10.43 3.55 -8.67
N SER A 192 11.13 4.27 -7.82
CA SER A 192 11.12 5.74 -7.82
C SER A 192 12.02 6.26 -8.93
N SER A 193 11.46 6.97 -9.90
CA SER A 193 12.22 7.57 -11.01
C SER A 193 11.53 8.83 -11.51
N GLY A 194 12.31 9.93 -11.63
CA GLY A 194 11.82 11.22 -12.07
C GLY A 194 10.73 11.80 -11.17
N GLY A 195 10.81 11.60 -9.84
CA GLY A 195 9.83 12.07 -8.86
C GLY A 195 8.50 11.32 -8.88
N THR A 196 8.42 10.18 -9.58
CA THR A 196 7.22 9.35 -9.67
C THR A 196 7.51 7.88 -9.33
N TRP A 197 6.48 7.14 -8.92
CA TRP A 197 6.57 5.70 -8.70
C TRP A 197 6.16 4.95 -9.96
N ARG A 198 7.10 4.24 -10.57
CA ARG A 198 6.89 3.42 -11.78
C ARG A 198 6.77 1.96 -11.39
N GLN A 199 5.75 1.29 -11.87
CA GLN A 199 5.56 -0.13 -11.63
C GLN A 199 6.51 -0.95 -12.51
N LEU A 200 7.36 -1.76 -11.88
CA LEU A 200 8.27 -2.70 -12.57
C LEU A 200 7.67 -4.09 -12.67
N TRP A 201 6.95 -4.52 -11.64
CA TRP A 201 6.34 -5.84 -11.60
C TRP A 201 5.04 -5.81 -10.80
N GLU A 202 4.08 -6.59 -11.26
CA GLU A 202 2.79 -6.78 -10.60
C GLU A 202 2.29 -8.20 -10.80
N ASP A 203 1.70 -8.77 -9.76
CA ASP A 203 0.91 -9.98 -9.82
C ASP A 203 -0.17 -9.95 -8.72
N THR A 204 -1.44 -9.82 -9.13
CA THR A 204 -2.56 -9.75 -8.19
C THR A 204 -3.01 -11.10 -7.67
N GLY A 205 -2.48 -12.21 -8.23
CA GLY A 205 -3.11 -13.50 -8.09
C GLY A 205 -4.48 -13.56 -8.82
N TRP A 206 -5.19 -14.67 -8.66
CA TRP A 206 -6.52 -14.85 -9.21
C TRP A 206 -7.59 -14.24 -8.30
N VAL A 207 -8.39 -13.32 -8.84
CA VAL A 207 -9.48 -12.63 -8.14
C VAL A 207 -10.80 -13.06 -8.77
N SER A 208 -11.82 -13.32 -7.95
CA SER A 208 -13.13 -13.75 -8.41
C SER A 208 -14.00 -12.57 -8.85
N GLY A 209 -14.66 -12.72 -9.99
CA GLY A 209 -15.76 -11.87 -10.45
C GLY A 209 -17.11 -12.35 -9.93
N THR A 210 -18.18 -11.76 -10.44
CA THR A 210 -19.58 -12.10 -10.08
C THR A 210 -20.31 -12.76 -11.24
N PHE A 211 -21.29 -13.60 -10.93
CA PHE A 211 -22.07 -14.35 -11.92
C PHE A 211 -23.33 -13.58 -12.35
N GLY A 212 -23.65 -13.68 -13.64
CA GLY A 212 -24.92 -13.20 -14.19
C GLY A 212 -26.10 -14.14 -13.90
N ALA A 213 -27.31 -13.62 -14.01
CA ALA A 213 -28.50 -14.40 -13.76
C ALA A 213 -28.58 -15.63 -14.70
N GLY A 214 -28.77 -16.80 -14.12
CA GLY A 214 -28.84 -18.07 -14.83
C GLY A 214 -27.50 -18.63 -15.31
N TRP A 215 -26.39 -18.12 -14.79
CA TRP A 215 -25.04 -18.59 -15.05
C TRP A 215 -24.28 -18.86 -13.72
N GLY A 216 -23.68 -20.01 -13.65
CA GLY A 216 -22.79 -20.38 -12.56
C GLY A 216 -23.28 -20.11 -11.16
N SER A 217 -22.45 -20.46 -10.21
CA SER A 217 -22.50 -20.06 -8.80
C SER A 217 -21.11 -20.22 -8.23
N PRO A 218 -20.81 -19.68 -7.02
CA PRO A 218 -19.50 -19.88 -6.39
C PRO A 218 -19.08 -21.35 -6.23
N GLN A 219 -20.07 -22.27 -6.19
CA GLN A 219 -19.83 -23.72 -6.05
C GLN A 219 -19.68 -24.43 -7.40
N SER A 220 -20.15 -23.87 -8.50
CA SER A 220 -20.23 -24.54 -9.80
C SER A 220 -19.62 -23.77 -10.96
N GLY A 221 -19.16 -22.54 -10.75
CA GLY A 221 -18.64 -21.71 -11.82
C GLY A 221 -17.39 -20.93 -11.42
N VAL A 222 -16.72 -20.38 -12.42
CA VAL A 222 -15.54 -19.53 -12.27
C VAL A 222 -15.61 -18.37 -13.26
N ILE A 223 -15.51 -17.16 -12.73
CA ILE A 223 -15.06 -15.95 -13.44
C ILE A 223 -13.88 -15.45 -12.65
N HIS A 224 -12.68 -15.74 -13.10
CA HIS A 224 -11.46 -15.27 -12.43
C HIS A 224 -10.65 -14.38 -13.36
N ALA A 225 -10.13 -13.31 -12.82
CA ALA A 225 -9.15 -12.47 -13.49
C ALA A 225 -7.87 -12.33 -12.64
N ARG A 226 -6.74 -12.18 -13.32
CA ARG A 226 -5.41 -11.95 -12.71
C ARG A 226 -4.71 -10.89 -13.52
N ARG A 227 -4.18 -9.86 -12.86
CA ARG A 227 -3.35 -8.88 -13.53
C ARG A 227 -1.88 -9.19 -13.26
N LYS A 228 -1.09 -9.27 -14.32
CA LYS A 228 0.34 -9.52 -14.25
C LYS A 228 1.06 -8.65 -15.28
N ASN A 229 1.94 -7.78 -14.81
CA ASN A 229 2.77 -6.90 -15.62
C ASN A 229 1.99 -6.12 -16.68
N GLY A 230 0.89 -5.48 -16.28
CA GLY A 230 0.06 -4.68 -17.17
C GLY A 230 -0.87 -5.48 -18.09
N HIS A 231 -0.95 -6.80 -17.94
CA HIS A 231 -1.90 -7.64 -18.67
C HIS A 231 -2.89 -8.28 -17.73
N VAL A 232 -4.16 -8.23 -18.09
CA VAL A 232 -5.23 -9.02 -17.44
C VAL A 232 -5.34 -10.37 -18.13
N TYR A 233 -5.25 -11.42 -17.34
CA TYR A 233 -5.56 -12.79 -17.74
C TYR A 233 -6.93 -13.15 -17.17
N CYS A 234 -7.80 -13.74 -18.01
CA CYS A 234 -9.14 -14.13 -17.59
C CYS A 234 -9.35 -15.61 -17.89
N ARG A 235 -10.04 -16.32 -17.00
CA ARG A 235 -10.54 -17.66 -17.21
C ARG A 235 -12.01 -17.73 -16.78
N ILE A 236 -12.81 -18.40 -17.60
CA ILE A 236 -14.25 -18.53 -17.39
C ILE A 236 -14.63 -20.01 -17.51
N TYR A 237 -15.41 -20.48 -16.56
CA TYR A 237 -16.06 -21.79 -16.57
C TYR A 237 -17.45 -21.60 -15.96
N LEU A 238 -18.48 -21.63 -16.78
CA LEU A 238 -19.82 -21.23 -16.38
C LEU A 238 -20.87 -22.27 -16.83
N PRO A 239 -21.38 -23.10 -15.92
CA PRO A 239 -22.57 -23.92 -16.21
C PRO A 239 -23.78 -23.00 -16.34
N ARG A 240 -24.64 -23.32 -17.32
CA ARG A 240 -25.94 -22.71 -17.48
C ARG A 240 -26.90 -23.23 -16.42
N THR A 241 -27.23 -22.42 -15.43
CA THR A 241 -28.13 -22.76 -14.30
C THR A 241 -29.59 -22.35 -14.55
N GLY A 242 -29.77 -21.38 -15.45
CA GLY A 242 -31.12 -21.01 -15.96
C GLY A 242 -31.69 -21.97 -16.97
N GLY A 243 -32.83 -21.62 -17.59
CA GLY A 243 -33.41 -22.35 -18.71
C GLY A 243 -32.52 -22.32 -19.95
N ASP A 244 -32.89 -23.08 -20.98
CA ASP A 244 -32.22 -23.08 -22.27
C ASP A 244 -32.14 -21.67 -22.85
N LEU A 245 -31.01 -21.33 -23.45
CA LEU A 245 -30.80 -20.09 -24.16
C LEU A 245 -30.90 -20.33 -25.68
N SER A 246 -31.78 -19.64 -26.32
CA SER A 246 -31.97 -19.75 -27.79
C SER A 246 -30.76 -19.22 -28.55
N PRO A 247 -30.48 -19.72 -29.76
CA PRO A 247 -29.39 -19.22 -30.59
C PRO A 247 -29.39 -17.69 -30.74
N ALA A 248 -28.23 -17.09 -30.74
CA ALA A 248 -28.01 -15.64 -30.92
C ALA A 248 -28.75 -14.73 -29.89
N THR A 249 -29.18 -15.26 -28.75
CA THR A 249 -29.76 -14.49 -27.67
C THR A 249 -28.67 -13.93 -26.79
N ASP A 250 -28.52 -12.61 -26.67
CA ASP A 250 -27.54 -11.97 -25.78
C ASP A 250 -27.82 -12.34 -24.32
N SER A 251 -26.77 -12.64 -23.58
CA SER A 251 -26.88 -12.97 -22.16
C SER A 251 -25.68 -12.46 -21.38
N THR A 252 -25.95 -11.78 -20.27
CA THR A 252 -24.87 -11.34 -19.35
C THR A 252 -24.37 -12.54 -18.55
N LEU A 253 -23.14 -12.95 -18.82
CA LEU A 253 -22.44 -14.04 -18.10
C LEU A 253 -22.09 -13.69 -16.67
N GLY A 254 -21.77 -12.42 -16.44
CA GLY A 254 -21.30 -11.90 -15.17
C GLY A 254 -20.42 -10.66 -15.33
N MET A 255 -19.64 -10.37 -14.30
CA MET A 255 -18.77 -9.20 -14.26
C MET A 255 -17.38 -9.58 -13.74
N LEU A 256 -16.36 -9.01 -14.35
CA LEU A 256 -14.98 -9.08 -13.86
C LEU A 256 -14.84 -8.39 -12.50
N PRO A 257 -13.83 -8.74 -11.70
CA PRO A 257 -13.51 -8.00 -10.49
C PRO A 257 -13.18 -6.53 -10.80
N SER A 258 -13.41 -5.64 -9.86
CA SER A 258 -13.05 -4.22 -10.00
C SER A 258 -11.55 -4.04 -10.31
N GLY A 259 -11.23 -3.18 -11.27
CA GLY A 259 -9.86 -2.90 -11.72
C GLY A 259 -9.30 -3.89 -12.75
N PHE A 260 -10.12 -4.80 -13.30
CA PHE A 260 -9.72 -5.75 -14.33
C PHE A 260 -10.42 -5.55 -15.68
N ALA A 261 -11.30 -4.56 -15.78
CA ALA A 261 -11.95 -4.20 -17.02
C ALA A 261 -10.95 -3.67 -18.06
N PRO A 262 -11.14 -3.96 -19.36
CA PRO A 262 -10.32 -3.39 -20.42
C PRO A 262 -10.64 -1.91 -20.63
N ASP A 263 -9.70 -1.14 -21.18
CA ASP A 263 -9.88 0.28 -21.57
C ASP A 263 -10.81 0.47 -22.76
N ARG A 264 -11.02 -0.57 -23.55
CA ARG A 264 -11.91 -0.64 -24.71
C ARG A 264 -12.56 -2.01 -24.79
N ILE A 265 -13.66 -2.10 -25.52
CA ILE A 265 -14.37 -3.37 -25.75
C ILE A 265 -13.40 -4.42 -26.29
N HIS A 266 -13.36 -5.56 -25.61
CA HIS A 266 -12.52 -6.69 -25.99
C HIS A 266 -13.40 -7.89 -26.38
N TRP A 267 -12.92 -8.68 -27.36
CA TRP A 267 -13.64 -9.84 -27.84
C TRP A 267 -12.86 -11.11 -27.50
N ILE A 268 -13.56 -12.05 -26.90
CA ILE A 268 -13.00 -13.36 -26.57
C ILE A 268 -13.90 -14.47 -27.13
N VAL A 269 -13.30 -15.64 -27.31
CA VAL A 269 -13.99 -16.82 -27.81
C VAL A 269 -14.08 -17.86 -26.72
N GLY A 270 -15.27 -18.37 -26.48
CA GLY A 270 -15.55 -19.51 -25.62
C GLY A 270 -16.06 -20.72 -26.39
N PHE A 271 -16.07 -21.85 -25.72
CA PHE A 271 -16.59 -23.12 -26.25
C PHE A 271 -17.59 -23.70 -25.26
N SER A 272 -18.67 -24.26 -25.78
CA SER A 272 -19.57 -25.06 -24.97
C SER A 272 -19.13 -26.53 -24.93
N ASP A 273 -19.68 -27.32 -24.01
CA ASP A 273 -19.43 -28.77 -23.93
C ASP A 273 -19.79 -29.50 -25.25
N ARG A 274 -20.69 -28.94 -26.05
CA ARG A 274 -21.02 -29.45 -27.37
C ARG A 274 -20.10 -28.94 -28.47
N GLN A 275 -18.93 -28.38 -28.10
CA GLN A 275 -17.93 -27.83 -29.02
C GLN A 275 -18.44 -26.67 -29.90
N GLN A 276 -19.50 -26.00 -29.47
CA GLN A 276 -20.02 -24.84 -30.19
C GLN A 276 -19.18 -23.61 -29.78
N ILE A 277 -18.84 -22.83 -30.80
CA ILE A 277 -18.13 -21.55 -30.58
C ILE A 277 -19.13 -20.50 -30.08
N ALA A 278 -18.73 -19.80 -29.04
CA ALA A 278 -19.46 -18.67 -28.49
C ALA A 278 -18.59 -17.43 -28.49
N ARG A 279 -19.12 -16.32 -28.95
CA ARG A 279 -18.44 -15.03 -28.93
C ARG A 279 -18.84 -14.27 -27.68
N ILE A 280 -17.87 -13.80 -26.92
CA ILE A 280 -18.09 -13.06 -25.69
C ILE A 280 -17.50 -11.67 -25.85
N ARG A 281 -18.25 -10.65 -25.49
CA ARG A 281 -17.84 -9.28 -25.44
C ARG A 281 -17.52 -8.90 -24.00
N VAL A 282 -16.32 -8.35 -23.77
CA VAL A 282 -15.88 -7.77 -22.50
C VAL A 282 -16.03 -6.27 -22.62
N GLU A 283 -16.90 -5.70 -21.82
CA GLU A 283 -17.19 -4.26 -21.80
C GLU A 283 -16.17 -3.51 -20.95
N THR A 284 -16.07 -2.20 -21.16
CA THR A 284 -15.19 -1.32 -20.41
C THR A 284 -15.59 -1.14 -18.94
N ASP A 285 -16.79 -1.54 -18.57
CA ASP A 285 -17.26 -1.61 -17.19
C ASP A 285 -17.03 -2.99 -16.54
N GLY A 286 -16.44 -3.93 -17.28
CA GLY A 286 -16.14 -5.28 -16.81
C GLY A 286 -17.25 -6.31 -17.06
N ARG A 287 -18.39 -5.95 -17.64
CA ARG A 287 -19.44 -6.92 -18.00
C ARG A 287 -18.97 -7.87 -19.08
N LEU A 288 -19.32 -9.14 -18.91
CA LEU A 288 -19.10 -10.22 -19.86
C LEU A 288 -20.44 -10.56 -20.54
N ILE A 289 -20.54 -10.32 -21.83
CA ILE A 289 -21.79 -10.52 -22.59
C ILE A 289 -21.57 -11.60 -23.63
N LEU A 290 -22.35 -12.68 -23.53
CA LEU A 290 -22.40 -13.75 -24.50
C LEU A 290 -23.18 -13.28 -25.74
N LEU A 291 -22.60 -13.48 -26.91
CA LEU A 291 -23.15 -13.14 -28.21
C LEU A 291 -22.91 -14.29 -29.20
N ASN A 292 -23.67 -14.36 -30.30
CA ASN A 292 -23.43 -15.27 -31.42
C ASN A 292 -23.04 -16.70 -31.01
N HIS A 293 -23.99 -17.44 -30.44
CA HIS A 293 -23.82 -18.83 -30.05
C HIS A 293 -24.93 -19.70 -30.70
N GLY A 294 -24.70 -20.99 -30.79
CA GLY A 294 -25.66 -21.96 -31.39
C GLY A 294 -26.79 -22.43 -30.44
N GLY A 295 -27.03 -21.66 -29.36
CA GLY A 295 -27.90 -22.05 -28.25
C GLY A 295 -27.14 -22.78 -27.16
N ILE A 296 -27.48 -22.50 -25.90
CA ILE A 296 -26.87 -23.12 -24.70
C ILE A 296 -27.99 -23.77 -23.89
N ARG A 297 -27.87 -25.07 -23.65
CA ARG A 297 -28.88 -25.81 -22.87
C ARG A 297 -28.64 -25.64 -21.37
N LYS A 298 -29.68 -25.85 -20.59
CA LYS A 298 -29.57 -25.96 -19.15
C LYS A 298 -28.52 -27.04 -18.77
N ASN A 299 -27.67 -26.74 -17.82
CA ASN A 299 -26.51 -27.53 -17.34
C ASN A 299 -25.36 -27.69 -18.36
N GLU A 300 -25.43 -27.11 -19.54
CA GLU A 300 -24.31 -27.03 -20.47
C GLU A 300 -23.28 -26.02 -19.93
N VAL A 301 -21.98 -26.30 -20.06
CA VAL A 301 -20.91 -25.47 -19.60
C VAL A 301 -20.33 -24.65 -20.74
N LEU A 302 -20.18 -23.35 -20.50
CA LEU A 302 -19.42 -22.42 -21.33
C LEU A 302 -18.04 -22.22 -20.71
N SER A 303 -17.00 -22.47 -21.47
CA SER A 303 -15.62 -22.26 -21.01
C SER A 303 -14.84 -21.33 -21.93
N VAL A 304 -13.98 -20.52 -21.33
CA VAL A 304 -12.95 -19.72 -22.02
C VAL A 304 -11.60 -20.14 -21.47
N THR A 305 -10.79 -20.70 -22.32
CA THR A 305 -9.39 -20.98 -22.02
C THR A 305 -8.63 -19.66 -22.03
N LEU A 306 -7.73 -19.49 -21.13
CA LEU A 306 -6.93 -18.30 -20.82
C LEU A 306 -6.85 -17.27 -21.96
N THR A 307 -7.47 -16.13 -21.77
CA THR A 307 -7.35 -14.96 -22.66
C THR A 307 -6.73 -13.81 -21.90
N SER A 308 -6.12 -12.86 -22.61
CA SER A 308 -5.52 -11.68 -21.99
C SER A 308 -5.71 -10.41 -22.81
N TRP A 309 -5.69 -9.28 -22.12
CA TRP A 309 -5.66 -7.93 -22.70
C TRP A 309 -4.79 -7.00 -21.87
N PRO A 310 -4.20 -5.95 -22.46
CA PRO A 310 -3.49 -4.93 -21.71
C PRO A 310 -4.47 -4.11 -20.85
N VAL A 311 -3.99 -3.64 -19.70
CA VAL A 311 -4.66 -2.58 -18.92
C VAL A 311 -4.01 -1.24 -19.25
N ALA A 312 -4.83 -0.20 -19.25
CA ALA A 312 -4.36 1.16 -19.46
C ALA A 312 -3.46 1.66 -18.30
#